data_1f3056205ad3ba74b2858c8ba8d479b9
#
_entry.id   1f3056205ad3ba74b2858c8ba8d479b9
#
_cell.length_a   1.000
_cell.length_b   1.000
_cell.length_c   1.000
_cell.angle_alpha   90.00
_cell.angle_beta   90.00
_cell.angle_gamma   90.00
#
_symmetry.space_group_name_H-M   'P 1'
#
loop_
_entity.id
_entity.type
_entity.pdbx_description
1 polymer ?
#
loop_
_entity_poly.entity_id
_entity_poly.type
_entity_poly.pdbx_seq_one_letter_code
_entity_poly.pdbx_strand_id
1 'polypeptide(L)'
;LHIVQVEIDNFKSFARKTKIPFFEGYTVVSGPNGSGKSNIIDAILFVLALSSSRSLRADTITDFINFTSGKNTAEVTLEFSDGTKIRRRIKQTASSTYSYYYLNEKTSSQTEILEYLAKNGIRPHGYNVVMQGDITRIMNMSDRDRRGIIDEIAGVAAFDTKKEQALVELEQVRAK
;
A
#
# COMPACT_ATOMS: atom_id res chain seq x y z
N LEU A 1 5.34 -11.47 9.28
CA LEU A 1 4.25 -10.50 9.40
C LEU A 1 3.17 -10.82 8.35
N HIS A 2 1.90 -10.97 8.74
CA HIS A 2 0.76 -11.14 7.83
C HIS A 2 -0.44 -10.32 8.32
N ILE A 3 -1.38 -10.07 7.41
CA ILE A 3 -2.62 -9.34 7.72
C ILE A 3 -3.58 -10.31 8.40
N VAL A 4 -4.13 -9.91 9.54
CA VAL A 4 -5.14 -10.69 10.30
C VAL A 4 -6.55 -10.19 10.00
N GLN A 5 -6.72 -8.88 9.82
CA GLN A 5 -8.02 -8.28 9.56
C GLN A 5 -7.88 -6.98 8.76
N VAL A 6 -8.83 -6.75 7.87
CA VAL A 6 -9.10 -5.42 7.30
C VAL A 6 -10.47 -4.95 7.75
N GLU A 7 -10.54 -3.73 8.25
CA GLU A 7 -11.78 -3.02 8.53
C GLU A 7 -11.95 -1.86 7.56
N ILE A 8 -13.08 -1.81 6.87
CA ILE A 8 -13.37 -0.86 5.79
C ILE A 8 -14.64 -0.10 6.17
N ASP A 9 -14.60 1.22 6.22
CA ASP A 9 -15.79 2.07 6.46
C ASP A 9 -15.91 3.14 5.40
N ASN A 10 -17.03 3.16 4.74
CA ASN A 10 -17.39 4.15 3.73
C ASN A 10 -16.40 4.30 2.58
N PHE A 11 -15.80 3.20 2.13
CA PHE A 11 -14.78 3.15 1.10
C PHE A 11 -15.30 2.44 -0.16
N LYS A 12 -15.29 3.11 -1.30
CA LYS A 12 -15.77 2.59 -2.59
C LYS A 12 -17.16 1.92 -2.48
N SER A 13 -17.26 0.62 -2.74
CA SER A 13 -18.51 -0.14 -2.63
C SER A 13 -18.94 -0.46 -1.20
N PHE A 14 -18.10 -0.22 -0.21
CA PHE A 14 -18.38 -0.49 1.20
C PHE A 14 -19.00 0.73 1.89
N ALA A 15 -20.32 0.89 1.79
CA ALA A 15 -21.06 2.00 2.42
C ALA A 15 -21.11 1.91 3.95
N ARG A 16 -21.02 0.70 4.49
CA ARG A 16 -21.08 0.41 5.92
C ARG A 16 -19.76 -0.18 6.41
N LYS A 17 -19.50 0.02 7.69
CA LYS A 17 -18.34 -0.58 8.36
C LYS A 17 -18.37 -2.11 8.23
N THR A 18 -17.34 -2.63 7.57
CA THR A 18 -17.21 -4.05 7.24
C THR A 18 -15.87 -4.56 7.74
N LYS A 19 -15.88 -5.68 8.49
CA LYS A 19 -14.68 -6.36 8.95
C LYS A 19 -14.49 -7.65 8.16
N ILE A 20 -13.31 -7.84 7.61
CA ILE A 20 -12.94 -9.02 6.83
C ILE A 20 -11.73 -9.66 7.50
N PRO A 21 -11.91 -10.83 8.15
CA PRO A 21 -10.79 -11.56 8.74
C PRO A 21 -9.97 -12.27 7.66
N PHE A 22 -8.67 -12.41 7.89
CA PHE A 22 -7.75 -13.24 7.12
C PHE A 22 -7.22 -14.34 8.03
N PHE A 23 -7.31 -15.57 7.57
CA PHE A 23 -6.82 -16.73 8.31
C PHE A 23 -5.38 -17.05 7.92
N GLU A 24 -4.69 -17.81 8.76
CA GLU A 24 -3.36 -18.33 8.42
C GLU A 24 -3.42 -19.20 7.16
N GLY A 25 -2.38 -19.11 6.35
CA GLY A 25 -2.27 -19.85 5.10
C GLY A 25 -2.90 -19.08 3.92
N TYR A 26 -3.79 -19.71 3.19
CA TYR A 26 -4.32 -19.18 1.94
C TYR A 26 -5.78 -18.76 2.08
N THR A 27 -6.07 -17.49 1.82
CA THR A 27 -7.44 -16.94 1.83
C THR A 27 -7.90 -16.61 0.41
N VAL A 28 -9.06 -17.11 0.00
CA VAL A 28 -9.68 -16.83 -1.30
C VAL A 28 -10.90 -15.95 -1.11
N VAL A 29 -10.98 -14.88 -1.91
CA VAL A 29 -12.17 -14.02 -2.00
C VAL A 29 -12.86 -14.28 -3.33
N SER A 30 -14.04 -14.87 -3.30
CA SER A 30 -14.84 -15.20 -4.49
C SER A 30 -16.20 -14.47 -4.48
N GLY A 31 -16.80 -14.33 -5.65
CA GLY A 31 -18.12 -13.70 -5.81
C GLY A 31 -18.37 -13.22 -7.24
N PRO A 32 -19.57 -12.80 -7.59
CA PRO A 32 -19.92 -12.33 -8.94
C PRO A 32 -19.18 -11.04 -9.32
N ASN A 33 -19.19 -10.70 -10.61
CA ASN A 33 -18.62 -9.44 -11.08
C ASN A 33 -19.38 -8.26 -10.46
N GLY A 34 -18.65 -7.20 -10.08
CA GLY A 34 -19.25 -6.03 -9.44
C GLY A 34 -19.48 -6.16 -7.93
N SER A 35 -19.25 -7.33 -7.31
CA SER A 35 -19.49 -7.53 -5.85
C SER A 35 -18.49 -6.81 -4.92
N GLY A 36 -17.48 -6.13 -5.46
CA GLY A 36 -16.50 -5.38 -4.67
C GLY A 36 -15.23 -6.15 -4.28
N LYS A 37 -15.01 -7.36 -4.79
CA LYS A 37 -13.79 -8.16 -4.50
C LYS A 37 -12.50 -7.38 -4.67
N SER A 38 -12.36 -6.69 -5.80
CA SER A 38 -11.16 -5.88 -6.08
C SER A 38 -11.04 -4.67 -5.16
N ASN A 39 -12.15 -4.17 -4.60
CA ASN A 39 -12.11 -3.05 -3.68
C ASN A 39 -11.51 -3.42 -2.31
N ILE A 40 -11.46 -4.73 -1.97
CA ILE A 40 -10.74 -5.21 -0.79
C ILE A 40 -9.23 -5.00 -0.97
N ILE A 41 -8.68 -5.38 -2.13
CA ILE A 41 -7.25 -5.15 -2.45
C ILE A 41 -6.97 -3.66 -2.52
N ASP A 42 -7.86 -2.88 -3.15
CA ASP A 42 -7.72 -1.41 -3.19
C ASP A 42 -7.68 -0.81 -1.79
N ALA A 43 -8.50 -1.29 -0.86
CA ALA A 43 -8.51 -0.83 0.52
C ALA A 43 -7.20 -1.16 1.25
N ILE A 44 -6.65 -2.37 1.05
CA ILE A 44 -5.36 -2.77 1.62
C ILE A 44 -4.23 -1.88 1.08
N LEU A 45 -4.15 -1.68 -0.23
CA LEU A 45 -3.13 -0.84 -0.84
C LEU A 45 -3.28 0.65 -0.47
N PHE A 46 -4.52 1.11 -0.33
CA PHE A 46 -4.84 2.45 0.11
C PHE A 46 -4.30 2.73 1.52
N VAL A 47 -4.57 1.86 2.49
CA VAL A 47 -4.15 2.08 3.88
C VAL A 47 -2.64 1.95 4.04
N LEU A 48 -1.99 1.08 3.26
CA LEU A 48 -0.54 0.91 3.26
C LEU A 48 0.21 2.04 2.52
N ALA A 49 -0.52 2.94 1.84
CA ALA A 49 0.06 4.02 1.03
C ALA A 49 1.02 3.53 -0.08
N LEU A 50 0.85 2.28 -0.53
CA LEU A 50 1.73 1.63 -1.50
C LEU A 50 1.41 1.95 -2.96
N SER A 51 0.29 2.60 -3.23
CA SER A 51 -0.19 2.85 -4.59
C SER A 51 -0.76 4.25 -4.74
N SER A 52 -0.62 4.82 -5.94
CA SER A 52 -1.28 6.06 -6.32
C SER A 52 -2.79 5.86 -6.49
N SER A 53 -3.56 6.94 -6.47
CA SER A 53 -5.01 6.89 -6.71
C SER A 53 -5.33 6.24 -8.06
N ARG A 54 -4.59 6.57 -9.12
CA ARG A 54 -4.77 5.98 -10.46
C ARG A 54 -4.55 4.47 -10.48
N SER A 55 -3.55 3.97 -9.77
CA SER A 55 -3.29 2.52 -9.66
C SER A 55 -4.44 1.81 -8.94
N LEU A 56 -5.15 2.51 -8.06
CA LEU A 56 -6.31 2.00 -7.33
C LEU A 56 -7.64 2.29 -8.04
N ARG A 57 -7.61 2.56 -9.35
CA ARG A 57 -8.83 2.81 -10.16
C ARG A 57 -9.67 3.96 -9.60
N ALA A 58 -9.00 5.06 -9.25
CA ALA A 58 -9.59 6.29 -8.78
C ALA A 58 -8.87 7.47 -9.46
N ASP A 59 -9.62 8.39 -10.05
CA ASP A 59 -9.05 9.59 -10.68
C ASP A 59 -8.56 10.57 -9.62
N THR A 60 -9.31 10.65 -8.54
CA THR A 60 -9.02 11.52 -7.39
C THR A 60 -9.09 10.74 -6.08
N ILE A 61 -8.52 11.29 -5.02
CA ILE A 61 -8.58 10.68 -3.68
C ILE A 61 -10.01 10.65 -3.11
N THR A 62 -10.88 11.52 -3.59
CA THR A 62 -12.30 11.57 -3.18
C THR A 62 -13.10 10.39 -3.71
N ASP A 63 -12.68 9.76 -4.82
CA ASP A 63 -13.36 8.62 -5.42
C ASP A 63 -13.28 7.36 -4.54
N PHE A 64 -12.46 7.40 -3.50
CA PHE A 64 -12.45 6.35 -2.47
C PHE A 64 -13.62 6.47 -1.50
N ILE A 65 -14.26 7.64 -1.38
CA ILE A 65 -15.41 7.83 -0.50
C ILE A 65 -16.66 7.24 -1.16
N ASN A 66 -17.43 6.45 -0.43
CA ASN A 66 -18.68 5.92 -0.95
C ASN A 66 -19.73 7.03 -1.10
N PHE A 67 -20.28 7.17 -2.31
CA PHE A 67 -21.23 8.24 -2.64
C PHE A 67 -22.63 8.02 -2.07
N THR A 68 -23.00 6.78 -1.76
CA THR A 68 -24.38 6.47 -1.36
C THR A 68 -24.66 6.65 0.12
N SER A 69 -23.61 6.79 0.92
CA SER A 69 -23.73 6.86 2.38
C SER A 69 -24.05 8.25 2.93
N GLY A 70 -23.85 9.31 2.11
CA GLY A 70 -23.94 10.70 2.57
C GLY A 70 -22.79 11.16 3.49
N LYS A 71 -21.83 10.28 3.81
CA LYS A 71 -20.64 10.62 4.61
C LYS A 71 -19.57 11.25 3.71
N ASN A 72 -18.82 12.20 4.25
CA ASN A 72 -17.69 12.86 3.57
C ASN A 72 -16.32 12.27 4.01
N THR A 73 -16.30 11.10 4.61
CA THR A 73 -15.09 10.43 5.11
C THR A 73 -15.07 8.97 4.67
N ALA A 74 -13.88 8.45 4.38
CA ALA A 74 -13.65 7.02 4.26
C ALA A 74 -12.48 6.62 5.14
N GLU A 75 -12.53 5.42 5.72
CA GLU A 75 -11.51 4.92 6.62
C GLU A 75 -11.23 3.43 6.35
N VAL A 76 -9.96 3.08 6.38
CA VAL A 76 -9.52 1.69 6.31
C VAL A 76 -8.51 1.45 7.42
N THR A 77 -8.67 0.32 8.12
CA THR A 77 -7.74 -0.13 9.16
C THR A 77 -7.27 -1.54 8.83
N LEU A 78 -5.96 -1.75 8.87
CA LEU A 78 -5.34 -3.08 8.83
C LEU A 78 -4.81 -3.45 10.20
N GLU A 79 -5.01 -4.71 10.57
CA GLU A 79 -4.41 -5.32 11.75
C GLU A 79 -3.48 -6.44 11.30
N PHE A 80 -2.26 -6.44 11.84
CA PHE A 80 -1.22 -7.42 11.55
C PHE A 80 -1.07 -8.44 12.69
N SER A 81 -0.42 -9.57 12.38
CA SER A 81 -0.23 -10.68 13.32
C SER A 81 0.61 -10.35 14.56
N ASP A 82 1.38 -9.28 14.53
CA ASP A 82 2.12 -8.74 15.69
C ASP A 82 1.29 -7.77 16.53
N GLY A 83 -0.01 -7.61 16.22
CA GLY A 83 -0.91 -6.68 16.88
C GLY A 83 -0.82 -5.23 16.39
N THR A 84 0.09 -4.93 15.47
CA THR A 84 0.20 -3.58 14.90
C THR A 84 -1.03 -3.23 14.07
N LYS A 85 -1.53 -2.01 14.25
CA LYS A 85 -2.66 -1.46 13.49
C LYS A 85 -2.21 -0.25 12.68
N ILE A 86 -2.46 -0.29 11.39
CA ILE A 86 -2.30 0.86 10.48
C ILE A 86 -3.68 1.29 10.04
N ARG A 87 -3.97 2.59 10.19
CA ARG A 87 -5.24 3.16 9.78
C ARG A 87 -5.00 4.39 8.92
N ARG A 88 -5.73 4.48 7.82
CA ARG A 88 -5.79 5.67 6.99
C ARG A 88 -7.21 6.15 6.84
N ARG A 89 -7.40 7.45 7.10
CA ARG A 89 -8.68 8.14 6.97
C ARG A 89 -8.54 9.28 5.97
N ILE A 90 -9.49 9.40 5.07
CA ILE A 90 -9.65 10.58 4.24
C ILE A 90 -10.90 11.33 4.65
N LYS A 91 -10.84 12.65 4.55
CA LYS A 91 -11.98 13.54 4.82
C LYS A 91 -12.06 14.59 3.72
N GLN A 92 -13.21 14.64 3.05
CA GLN A 92 -13.53 15.69 2.09
C GLN A 92 -14.21 16.85 2.80
N THR A 93 -13.77 18.06 2.47
CA THR A 93 -14.43 19.33 2.84
C THR A 93 -14.89 20.03 1.56
N ALA A 94 -15.57 21.14 1.69
CA ALA A 94 -16.04 21.94 0.54
C ALA A 94 -14.89 22.38 -0.38
N SER A 95 -13.69 22.62 0.16
CA SER A 95 -12.55 23.16 -0.59
C SER A 95 -11.36 22.23 -0.74
N SER A 96 -11.27 21.15 0.06
CA SER A 96 -10.06 20.34 0.12
C SER A 96 -10.35 18.92 0.60
N THR A 97 -9.41 18.00 0.31
CA THR A 97 -9.42 16.63 0.83
C THR A 97 -8.17 16.40 1.67
N TYR A 98 -8.36 15.87 2.85
CA TYR A 98 -7.29 15.61 3.82
C TYR A 98 -7.11 14.11 4.00
N SER A 99 -5.87 13.66 4.15
CA SER A 99 -5.50 12.27 4.42
C SER A 99 -4.76 12.20 5.75
N TYR A 100 -5.23 11.37 6.66
CA TYR A 100 -4.67 11.16 7.99
C TYR A 100 -4.20 9.72 8.12
N TYR A 101 -3.02 9.54 8.68
CA TYR A 101 -2.43 8.24 8.96
C TYR A 101 -2.29 8.02 10.46
N TYR A 102 -2.45 6.78 10.88
CA TYR A 102 -2.31 6.38 12.28
C TYR A 102 -1.56 5.05 12.35
N LEU A 103 -0.62 4.96 13.27
CA LEU A 103 0.11 3.75 13.63
C LEU A 103 -0.18 3.45 15.11
N ASN A 104 -0.79 2.31 15.41
CA ASN A 104 -1.22 1.94 16.76
C ASN A 104 -2.01 3.06 17.46
N GLU A 105 -3.04 3.59 16.76
CA GLU A 105 -3.94 4.69 17.19
C GLU A 105 -3.25 6.07 17.37
N LYS A 106 -1.93 6.16 17.22
CA LYS A 106 -1.21 7.44 17.25
C LYS A 106 -1.17 8.05 15.86
N THR A 107 -1.35 9.37 15.77
CA THR A 107 -1.17 10.10 14.51
C THR A 107 0.25 9.89 14.01
N SER A 108 0.37 9.58 12.72
CA SER A 108 1.63 9.26 12.06
C SER A 108 1.70 9.93 10.70
N SER A 109 2.87 9.97 10.11
CA SER A 109 3.09 10.42 8.73
C SER A 109 3.06 9.24 7.75
N GLN A 110 2.86 9.54 6.47
CA GLN A 110 3.00 8.52 5.41
C GLN A 110 4.41 7.91 5.42
N THR A 111 5.44 8.73 5.67
CA THR A 111 6.84 8.28 5.72
C THR A 111 7.06 7.26 6.82
N GLU A 112 6.56 7.51 8.04
CA GLU A 112 6.68 6.56 9.17
C GLU A 112 5.97 5.22 8.87
N ILE A 113 4.80 5.27 8.20
CA ILE A 113 4.12 4.04 7.76
C ILE A 113 5.01 3.26 6.77
N LEU A 114 5.56 3.94 5.76
CA LEU A 114 6.42 3.30 4.76
C LEU A 114 7.72 2.75 5.38
N GLU A 115 8.31 3.45 6.35
CA GLU A 115 9.48 2.95 7.10
C GLU A 115 9.16 1.69 7.91
N TYR A 116 8.01 1.69 8.61
CA TYR A 116 7.54 0.49 9.32
C TYR A 116 7.36 -0.69 8.37
N LEU A 117 6.71 -0.47 7.23
CA LEU A 117 6.48 -1.50 6.22
C LEU A 117 7.80 -2.01 5.63
N ALA A 118 8.73 -1.11 5.30
CA ALA A 118 10.05 -1.46 4.76
C ALA A 118 10.87 -2.31 5.71
N LYS A 119 10.86 -2.02 7.02
CA LYS A 119 11.50 -2.84 8.08
C LYS A 119 10.94 -4.26 8.13
N ASN A 120 9.67 -4.44 7.74
CA ASN A 120 9.00 -5.73 7.69
C ASN A 120 9.01 -6.37 6.28
N GLY A 121 9.84 -5.87 5.36
CA GLY A 121 9.98 -6.41 4.00
C GLY A 121 8.84 -6.06 3.05
N ILE A 122 7.95 -5.14 3.42
CA ILE A 122 6.84 -4.68 2.57
C ILE A 122 7.24 -3.33 1.95
N ARG A 123 7.37 -3.28 0.62
CA ARG A 123 7.83 -2.08 -0.11
C ARG A 123 6.81 -1.63 -1.15
N PRO A 124 6.69 -0.29 -1.41
CA PRO A 124 6.04 0.21 -2.62
C PRO A 124 6.74 -0.42 -3.84
N HIS A 125 5.99 -0.92 -4.77
CA HIS A 125 6.51 -1.64 -5.94
C HIS A 125 7.16 -3.01 -5.66
N GLY A 126 7.15 -3.48 -4.41
CA GLY A 126 7.57 -4.85 -4.06
C GLY A 126 6.60 -5.92 -4.58
N TYR A 127 7.06 -7.17 -4.62
CA TYR A 127 6.26 -8.31 -5.10
C TYR A 127 5.28 -8.86 -4.08
N ASN A 128 5.07 -8.13 -2.99
CA ASN A 128 4.12 -8.51 -1.95
C ASN A 128 2.66 -8.42 -2.42
N VAL A 129 2.39 -7.64 -3.46
CA VAL A 129 1.06 -7.47 -4.06
C VAL A 129 1.16 -7.55 -5.58
N VAL A 130 0.38 -8.43 -6.17
CA VAL A 130 0.25 -8.56 -7.62
C VAL A 130 -1.14 -8.06 -8.02
N MET A 131 -1.19 -6.96 -8.76
CA MET A 131 -2.44 -6.38 -9.25
C MET A 131 -2.84 -6.99 -10.60
N GLN A 132 -4.10 -6.79 -10.97
CA GLN A 132 -4.59 -7.17 -12.28
C GLN A 132 -3.78 -6.45 -13.38
N GLY A 133 -3.18 -7.23 -14.28
CA GLY A 133 -2.35 -6.73 -15.39
C GLY A 133 -0.85 -6.66 -15.07
N ASP A 134 -0.40 -6.81 -13.82
CA ASP A 134 1.02 -6.78 -13.47
C ASP A 134 1.81 -7.91 -14.13
N ILE A 135 1.22 -9.10 -14.27
CA ILE A 135 1.86 -10.24 -14.96
C ILE A 135 2.15 -9.88 -16.41
N THR A 136 1.19 -9.27 -17.11
CA THR A 136 1.37 -8.82 -18.50
C THR A 136 2.42 -7.71 -18.59
N ARG A 137 2.50 -6.85 -17.60
CA ARG A 137 3.53 -5.81 -17.51
C ARG A 137 4.93 -6.40 -17.36
N ILE A 138 5.09 -7.39 -16.48
CA ILE A 138 6.37 -8.08 -16.27
C ILE A 138 6.84 -8.77 -17.56
N MET A 139 5.94 -9.36 -18.32
CA MET A 139 6.27 -9.98 -19.62
C MET A 139 6.74 -8.97 -20.67
N ASN A 140 6.22 -7.74 -20.63
CA ASN A 140 6.55 -6.67 -21.58
C ASN A 140 7.65 -5.72 -21.09
N MET A 141 8.23 -5.96 -19.92
CA MET A 141 9.33 -5.18 -19.38
C MET A 141 10.62 -5.38 -20.16
N SER A 142 11.45 -4.32 -20.20
CA SER A 142 12.81 -4.44 -20.69
C SER A 142 13.64 -5.40 -19.84
N ASP A 143 14.71 -5.99 -20.41
CA ASP A 143 15.60 -6.88 -19.67
C ASP A 143 16.26 -6.19 -18.48
N ARG A 144 16.53 -4.89 -18.59
CA ARG A 144 17.08 -4.06 -17.51
C ARG A 144 16.10 -3.92 -16.34
N ASP A 145 14.83 -3.64 -16.62
CA ASP A 145 13.81 -3.50 -15.59
C ASP A 145 13.53 -4.84 -14.93
N ARG A 146 13.50 -5.93 -15.72
CA ARG A 146 13.34 -7.30 -15.21
C ARG A 146 14.48 -7.71 -14.30
N ARG A 147 15.72 -7.34 -14.64
CA ARG A 147 16.88 -7.55 -13.77
C ARG A 147 16.74 -6.80 -12.45
N GLY A 148 16.32 -5.52 -12.49
CA GLY A 148 16.07 -4.73 -11.28
C GLY A 148 15.12 -5.41 -10.30
N ILE A 149 14.11 -6.09 -10.84
CA ILE A 149 13.17 -6.92 -10.08
C ILE A 149 13.90 -8.07 -9.36
N ILE A 150 14.73 -8.81 -10.09
CA ILE A 150 15.48 -9.96 -9.53
C ILE A 150 16.44 -9.47 -8.44
N ASP A 151 17.14 -8.37 -8.69
CA ASP A 151 18.09 -7.75 -7.75
C ASP A 151 17.38 -7.30 -6.46
N GLU A 152 16.14 -6.80 -6.57
CA GLU A 152 15.31 -6.42 -5.42
C GLU A 152 14.87 -7.64 -4.61
N ILE A 153 14.38 -8.70 -5.25
CA ILE A 153 13.98 -9.96 -4.59
C ILE A 153 15.18 -10.62 -3.91
N ALA A 154 16.33 -10.59 -4.56
CA ALA A 154 17.58 -11.13 -4.00
C ALA A 154 18.16 -10.26 -2.86
N GLY A 155 17.59 -9.08 -2.60
CA GLY A 155 18.07 -8.14 -1.59
C GLY A 155 19.39 -7.45 -1.95
N VAL A 156 19.85 -7.56 -3.20
CA VAL A 156 21.12 -7.00 -3.68
C VAL A 156 21.05 -5.48 -3.79
N ALA A 157 19.89 -4.92 -4.10
CA ALA A 157 19.68 -3.48 -4.24
C ALA A 157 20.12 -2.66 -3.01
N ALA A 158 20.00 -3.23 -1.80
CA ALA A 158 20.46 -2.58 -0.57
C ALA A 158 21.99 -2.49 -0.49
N PHE A 159 22.71 -3.42 -1.11
CA PHE A 159 24.17 -3.40 -1.17
C PHE A 159 24.66 -2.42 -2.23
N ASP A 160 23.98 -2.30 -3.37
CA ASP A 160 24.33 -1.35 -4.42
C ASP A 160 24.21 0.10 -3.92
N THR A 161 23.13 0.43 -3.19
CA THR A 161 22.97 1.74 -2.55
C THR A 161 24.11 2.06 -1.56
N LYS A 162 24.51 1.08 -0.72
CA LYS A 162 25.62 1.24 0.22
C LYS A 162 26.96 1.42 -0.50
N LYS A 163 27.16 0.69 -1.60
CA LYS A 163 28.34 0.80 -2.45
C LYS A 163 28.46 2.18 -3.09
N GLU A 164 27.36 2.72 -3.64
CA GLU A 164 27.33 4.07 -4.21
C GLU A 164 27.62 5.13 -3.15
N GLN A 165 27.02 5.04 -1.96
CA GLN A 165 27.33 5.95 -0.84
C GLN A 165 28.81 5.91 -0.46
N ALA A 166 29.39 4.72 -0.32
CA ALA A 166 30.81 4.55 0.00
C ALA A 166 31.72 5.12 -1.11
N LEU A 167 31.34 5.00 -2.36
CA LEU A 167 32.11 5.60 -3.49
C LEU A 167 32.08 7.13 -3.44
N VAL A 168 30.91 7.72 -3.17
CA VAL A 168 30.76 9.18 -3.01
C VAL A 168 31.60 9.69 -1.84
N GLU A 169 31.59 9.00 -0.69
CA GLU A 169 32.42 9.36 0.45
C GLU A 169 33.92 9.25 0.13
N LEU A 170 34.32 8.20 -0.61
CA LEU A 170 35.71 8.02 -1.05
C LEU A 170 36.17 9.16 -1.96
N GLU A 171 35.34 9.60 -2.90
CA GLU A 171 35.65 10.73 -3.78
C GLU A 171 35.79 12.05 -3.00
N GLN A 172 34.95 12.28 -2.00
CA GLN A 172 35.04 13.46 -1.12
C GLN A 172 36.34 13.48 -0.31
N VAL A 173 36.81 12.31 0.15
CA VAL A 173 38.08 12.19 0.87
C VAL A 173 39.29 12.38 -0.05
N ARG A 174 39.21 11.90 -1.31
CA ARG A 174 40.28 12.07 -2.30
C ARG A 174 40.43 13.50 -2.81
N ALA A 175 39.34 14.29 -2.74
CA ALA A 175 39.32 15.69 -3.18
C ALA A 175 39.83 16.68 -2.11
N LYS A 176 40.13 16.22 -0.91
CA LYS A 176 40.79 16.95 0.19
C LYS A 176 42.29 16.69 0.22
#